data_4f15e3192f99509c488cac0ac4d40e86
#
_entry.id   4f15e3192f99509c488cac0ac4d40e86
#
_cell.length_a   1.000
_cell.length_b   1.000
_cell.length_c   1.000
_cell.angle_alpha   90.00
_cell.angle_beta   90.00
_cell.angle_gamma   90.00
#
_symmetry.space_group_name_H-M   'P 1'
#
loop_
_entity.id
_entity.type
_entity.pdbx_description
1 polymer ?
#
loop_
_entity_poly.entity_id
_entity_poly.type
_entity_poly.pdbx_seq_one_letter_code
_entity_poly.pdbx_strand_id
1 'polypeptide(L)'
;IDECKELTGEEREVMKAEARFLRAYYYFNLFKQYGPIYLWYDQIADLAIKSEVIDRNTVDECVGFIEKEMYDAAQILPKTIQDPTTWMGRMTKGAALGMRSRVLLFAARPLFNGGGSIGYGRGMVNHEGKPIFPQGEDLNKWTKAAEAAKMVIDLDVYKLHFNKTETDPVLKAMNSYREVFTEKWNEELIIARYYKDGEVWNQRVVPPRVFGVGLGGYTPTMKLVDAYPMMASGRYPVTGYKADGSPIIDDKSGYEANGFTDGWLHPTHRDKGIKVHNSMKGRDGRFYASIFFNGMYWIHPDGTKEQYAPVTFFTGGTSSYAHSSGDYVKTGFVFTKFTDPNIDTRKNTWGSFTWSYLRLA
;
A
#
# COMPACT_ATOMS: atom_id res chain seq x y z
N ILE A 1 14.86 14.36 -26.48
CA ILE A 1 14.26 15.55 -25.85
C ILE A 1 14.96 16.82 -26.32
N ASP A 2 16.31 16.84 -26.40
CA ASP A 2 17.07 18.03 -26.79
C ASP A 2 16.73 18.56 -28.17
N GLU A 3 16.40 17.69 -29.11
CA GLU A 3 16.05 18.04 -30.49
C GLU A 3 14.59 18.50 -30.67
N CYS A 4 13.76 18.40 -29.62
CA CYS A 4 12.36 18.81 -29.70
C CYS A 4 12.23 20.33 -29.69
N LYS A 5 11.87 20.91 -30.83
CA LYS A 5 11.78 22.37 -31.04
C LYS A 5 10.51 22.98 -30.45
N GLU A 6 9.49 22.16 -30.16
CA GLU A 6 8.19 22.58 -29.65
C GLU A 6 8.23 22.85 -28.12
N LEU A 7 9.24 22.35 -27.43
CA LEU A 7 9.42 22.53 -26.02
C LEU A 7 10.30 23.73 -25.66
N THR A 8 9.94 24.45 -24.63
CA THR A 8 10.85 25.46 -24.03
C THR A 8 12.08 24.79 -23.40
N GLY A 9 13.10 25.56 -23.06
CA GLY A 9 14.27 25.05 -22.36
C GLY A 9 13.92 24.44 -21.00
N GLU A 10 13.04 25.08 -20.24
CA GLU A 10 12.59 24.62 -18.93
C GLU A 10 11.79 23.32 -19.03
N GLU A 11 10.85 23.22 -19.96
CA GLU A 11 10.08 21.98 -20.19
C GLU A 11 10.98 20.80 -20.57
N ARG A 12 12.01 21.03 -21.38
CA ARG A 12 12.99 19.99 -21.73
C ARG A 12 13.74 19.48 -20.51
N GLU A 13 14.21 20.38 -19.63
CA GLU A 13 14.93 19.98 -18.42
C GLU A 13 14.01 19.21 -17.46
N VAL A 14 12.75 19.62 -17.28
CA VAL A 14 11.76 18.89 -16.47
C VAL A 14 11.51 17.50 -17.07
N MET A 15 11.31 17.38 -18.38
CA MET A 15 11.10 16.07 -19.02
C MET A 15 12.32 15.15 -18.92
N LYS A 16 13.53 15.70 -19.00
CA LYS A 16 14.76 14.94 -18.75
C LYS A 16 14.82 14.45 -17.30
N ALA A 17 14.45 15.30 -16.36
CA ALA A 17 14.41 14.92 -14.95
C ALA A 17 13.36 13.83 -14.67
N GLU A 18 12.20 13.89 -15.32
CA GLU A 18 11.21 12.80 -15.25
C GLU A 18 11.75 11.49 -15.84
N ALA A 19 12.41 11.54 -17.00
CA ALA A 19 13.03 10.37 -17.63
C ALA A 19 14.12 9.76 -16.73
N ARG A 20 14.94 10.61 -16.09
CA ARG A 20 15.95 10.20 -15.10
C ARG A 20 15.32 9.52 -13.90
N PHE A 21 14.26 10.10 -13.33
CA PHE A 21 13.50 9.50 -12.25
C PHE A 21 12.93 8.13 -12.65
N LEU A 22 12.30 8.01 -13.81
CA LEU A 22 11.73 6.76 -14.30
C LEU A 22 12.81 5.69 -14.51
N ARG A 23 13.98 6.05 -15.04
CA ARG A 23 15.13 5.14 -15.14
C ARG A 23 15.52 4.59 -13.77
N ALA A 24 15.70 5.47 -12.79
CA ALA A 24 16.02 5.07 -11.43
C ALA A 24 14.93 4.19 -10.81
N TYR A 25 13.67 4.50 -11.06
CA TYR A 25 12.53 3.70 -10.59
C TYR A 25 12.53 2.29 -11.20
N TYR A 26 12.82 2.16 -12.49
CA TYR A 26 12.93 0.85 -13.13
C TYR A 26 14.12 0.06 -12.62
N TYR A 27 15.28 0.68 -12.41
CA TYR A 27 16.41 0.04 -11.77
C TYR A 27 16.07 -0.43 -10.34
N PHE A 28 15.33 0.37 -9.58
CA PHE A 28 14.85 -0.05 -8.26
C PHE A 28 13.90 -1.25 -8.32
N ASN A 29 13.01 -1.31 -9.31
CA ASN A 29 12.14 -2.48 -9.49
C ASN A 29 12.94 -3.73 -9.85
N LEU A 30 13.92 -3.63 -10.72
CA LEU A 30 14.84 -4.74 -11.02
C LEU A 30 15.63 -5.16 -9.77
N PHE A 31 16.18 -4.19 -9.03
CA PHE A 31 16.91 -4.46 -7.79
C PHE A 31 16.06 -5.17 -6.74
N LYS A 32 14.78 -4.81 -6.60
CA LYS A 32 13.85 -5.51 -5.68
C LYS A 32 13.60 -6.96 -6.05
N GLN A 33 13.60 -7.29 -7.35
CA GLN A 33 13.29 -8.63 -7.83
C GLN A 33 14.54 -9.53 -7.88
N TYR A 34 15.69 -8.98 -8.28
CA TYR A 34 16.89 -9.75 -8.59
C TYR A 34 18.06 -9.49 -7.66
N GLY A 35 17.94 -8.54 -6.71
CA GLY A 35 19.05 -8.07 -5.90
C GLY A 35 20.03 -7.22 -6.72
N PRO A 36 21.35 -7.35 -6.49
CA PRO A 36 22.37 -6.65 -7.27
C PRO A 36 22.24 -6.96 -8.76
N ILE A 37 22.29 -5.92 -9.58
CA ILE A 37 22.10 -5.98 -11.04
C ILE A 37 23.25 -5.28 -11.75
N TYR A 38 23.35 -5.47 -13.06
CA TYR A 38 24.24 -4.70 -13.89
C TYR A 38 23.66 -3.31 -14.16
N LEU A 39 24.49 -2.26 -14.05
CA LEU A 39 24.12 -0.88 -14.31
C LEU A 39 24.70 -0.42 -15.66
N TRP A 40 23.84 -0.08 -16.58
CA TRP A 40 24.24 0.50 -17.86
C TRP A 40 24.62 1.99 -17.76
N TYR A 41 24.27 2.64 -16.65
CA TYR A 41 24.46 4.09 -16.44
C TYR A 41 23.85 4.90 -17.61
N ASP A 42 24.67 5.67 -18.33
CA ASP A 42 24.28 6.45 -19.49
C ASP A 42 24.55 5.73 -20.83
N GLN A 43 24.98 4.48 -20.78
CA GLN A 43 25.22 3.69 -21.98
C GLN A 43 23.92 3.08 -22.50
N ILE A 44 23.83 2.97 -23.83
CA ILE A 44 22.77 2.20 -24.46
C ILE A 44 23.06 0.71 -24.25
N ALA A 45 22.07 -0.02 -23.75
CA ALA A 45 22.22 -1.45 -23.56
C ALA A 45 22.47 -2.18 -24.90
N ASP A 46 23.60 -2.86 -24.97
CA ASP A 46 23.90 -3.76 -26.11
C ASP A 46 23.25 -5.13 -25.83
N LEU A 47 22.19 -5.42 -26.56
CA LEU A 47 21.47 -6.69 -26.43
C LEU A 47 22.23 -7.89 -27.02
N ALA A 48 23.31 -7.64 -27.78
CA ALA A 48 24.16 -8.68 -28.34
C ALA A 48 25.30 -9.07 -27.40
N ILE A 49 25.51 -8.36 -26.29
CA ILE A 49 26.56 -8.66 -25.32
C ILE A 49 26.31 -10.03 -24.67
N LYS A 50 27.33 -10.87 -24.64
CA LYS A 50 27.20 -12.18 -24.00
C LYS A 50 27.14 -12.02 -22.47
N SER A 51 26.30 -12.83 -21.83
CA SER A 51 26.13 -12.83 -20.38
C SER A 51 27.41 -13.06 -19.58
N GLU A 52 28.39 -13.73 -20.18
CA GLU A 52 29.71 -14.02 -19.58
C GLU A 52 30.58 -12.75 -19.40
N VAL A 53 30.26 -11.67 -20.12
CA VAL A 53 30.99 -10.40 -20.07
C VAL A 53 30.33 -9.41 -19.11
N ILE A 54 29.08 -9.68 -18.72
CA ILE A 54 28.29 -8.82 -17.84
C ILE A 54 28.44 -9.32 -16.39
N ASP A 55 28.97 -8.46 -15.54
CA ASP A 55 29.04 -8.73 -14.11
C ASP A 55 28.05 -7.86 -13.31
N ARG A 56 27.61 -8.34 -12.15
CA ARG A 56 26.70 -7.60 -11.28
C ARG A 56 27.45 -6.50 -10.54
N ASN A 57 26.88 -5.31 -10.54
CA ASN A 57 27.30 -4.27 -9.60
C ASN A 57 26.98 -4.70 -8.16
N THR A 58 27.67 -4.13 -7.19
CA THR A 58 27.38 -4.41 -5.78
C THR A 58 26.05 -3.79 -5.35
N VAL A 59 25.52 -4.25 -4.22
CA VAL A 59 24.33 -3.64 -3.58
C VAL A 59 24.54 -2.14 -3.38
N ASP A 60 25.70 -1.74 -2.86
CA ASP A 60 25.96 -0.32 -2.55
C ASP A 60 26.11 0.53 -3.82
N GLU A 61 26.70 -0.01 -4.89
CA GLU A 61 26.74 0.67 -6.21
C GLU A 61 25.35 0.82 -6.82
N CYS A 62 24.52 -0.24 -6.77
CA CYS A 62 23.15 -0.17 -7.27
C CYS A 62 22.32 0.86 -6.51
N VAL A 63 22.37 0.82 -5.18
CA VAL A 63 21.63 1.75 -4.32
C VAL A 63 22.14 3.18 -4.51
N GLY A 64 23.47 3.37 -4.54
CA GLY A 64 24.09 4.68 -4.73
C GLY A 64 23.70 5.33 -6.06
N PHE A 65 23.70 4.56 -7.15
CA PHE A 65 23.25 5.05 -8.45
C PHE A 65 21.76 5.42 -8.43
N ILE A 66 20.90 4.52 -7.96
CA ILE A 66 19.45 4.72 -7.96
C ILE A 66 19.07 5.94 -7.10
N GLU A 67 19.62 6.05 -5.88
CA GLU A 67 19.28 7.14 -4.97
C GLU A 67 19.79 8.49 -5.47
N LYS A 68 21.01 8.51 -6.09
CA LYS A 68 21.58 9.71 -6.67
C LYS A 68 20.74 10.21 -7.85
N GLU A 69 20.34 9.34 -8.75
CA GLU A 69 19.49 9.69 -9.91
C GLU A 69 18.15 10.30 -9.46
N MET A 70 17.54 9.74 -8.40
CA MET A 70 16.31 10.28 -7.81
C MET A 70 16.54 11.64 -7.15
N TYR A 71 17.68 11.81 -6.46
CA TYR A 71 18.04 13.08 -5.83
C TYR A 71 18.28 14.16 -6.87
N ASP A 72 19.06 13.87 -7.91
CA ASP A 72 19.36 14.81 -9.01
C ASP A 72 18.09 15.22 -9.74
N ALA A 73 17.18 14.27 -10.03
CA ALA A 73 15.89 14.56 -10.62
C ALA A 73 15.07 15.51 -9.73
N ALA A 74 15.08 15.30 -8.41
CA ALA A 74 14.38 16.14 -7.45
C ALA A 74 14.87 17.60 -7.42
N GLN A 75 16.11 17.91 -7.88
CA GLN A 75 16.59 19.27 -7.94
C GLN A 75 15.93 20.09 -9.08
N ILE A 76 15.44 19.40 -10.10
CA ILE A 76 14.87 20.01 -11.33
C ILE A 76 13.35 19.93 -11.30
N LEU A 77 12.78 18.80 -10.81
CA LEU A 77 11.35 18.57 -10.81
C LEU A 77 10.59 19.63 -9.98
N PRO A 78 9.38 20.05 -10.42
CA PRO A 78 8.58 21.05 -9.73
C PRO A 78 8.12 20.54 -8.38
N LYS A 79 7.94 21.44 -7.39
CA LYS A 79 7.37 21.09 -6.08
C LYS A 79 5.91 20.64 -6.19
N THR A 80 5.14 21.32 -7.04
CA THR A 80 3.70 21.09 -7.25
C THR A 80 3.39 21.11 -8.73
N ILE A 81 2.32 20.44 -9.13
CA ILE A 81 1.81 20.48 -10.51
C ILE A 81 1.06 21.79 -10.71
N GLN A 82 1.49 22.61 -11.66
CA GLN A 82 0.91 23.94 -11.93
C GLN A 82 -0.48 23.85 -12.56
N ASP A 83 -0.67 22.93 -13.51
CA ASP A 83 -1.97 22.62 -14.10
C ASP A 83 -2.44 21.21 -13.72
N PRO A 84 -3.15 21.06 -12.58
CA PRO A 84 -3.64 19.77 -12.14
C PRO A 84 -4.69 19.15 -13.07
N THR A 85 -5.36 19.95 -13.90
CA THR A 85 -6.38 19.47 -14.81
C THR A 85 -5.77 18.59 -15.90
N THR A 86 -4.64 19.01 -16.43
CA THR A 86 -3.95 18.34 -17.54
C THR A 86 -2.85 17.42 -17.06
N TRP A 87 -2.08 17.82 -16.03
CA TRP A 87 -0.80 17.20 -15.69
C TRP A 87 -0.79 16.46 -14.34
N MET A 88 -1.95 16.30 -13.69
CA MET A 88 -2.00 15.55 -12.43
C MET A 88 -1.45 14.13 -12.60
N GLY A 89 -0.53 13.75 -11.72
CA GLY A 89 0.14 12.45 -11.75
C GLY A 89 1.52 12.45 -12.42
N ARG A 90 1.97 13.60 -12.99
CA ARG A 90 3.37 13.74 -13.39
C ARG A 90 4.30 13.81 -12.18
N MET A 91 5.58 13.53 -12.40
CA MET A 91 6.55 13.45 -11.33
C MET A 91 6.86 14.83 -10.74
N THR A 92 6.90 14.88 -9.41
CA THR A 92 7.23 16.07 -8.64
C THR A 92 8.51 15.87 -7.85
N LYS A 93 9.06 16.96 -7.32
CA LYS A 93 10.16 16.91 -6.34
C LYS A 93 9.87 15.95 -5.19
N GLY A 94 8.64 16.00 -4.65
CA GLY A 94 8.21 15.10 -3.57
C GLY A 94 8.13 13.64 -4.01
N ALA A 95 7.73 13.37 -5.25
CA ALA A 95 7.73 12.01 -5.79
C ALA A 95 9.15 11.42 -5.84
N ALA A 96 10.12 12.19 -6.33
CA ALA A 96 11.51 11.76 -6.42
C ALA A 96 12.17 11.57 -5.04
N LEU A 97 11.99 12.51 -4.12
CA LEU A 97 12.50 12.41 -2.75
C LEU A 97 11.85 11.27 -1.95
N GLY A 98 10.54 11.07 -2.11
CA GLY A 98 9.83 10.01 -1.42
C GLY A 98 10.22 8.61 -1.92
N MET A 99 10.42 8.45 -3.24
CA MET A 99 10.97 7.18 -3.76
C MET A 99 12.42 6.97 -3.34
N ARG A 100 13.23 8.01 -3.29
CA ARG A 100 14.60 7.95 -2.75
C ARG A 100 14.60 7.45 -1.31
N SER A 101 13.73 7.99 -0.45
CA SER A 101 13.55 7.51 0.93
C SER A 101 13.21 6.02 0.99
N ARG A 102 12.31 5.56 0.13
CA ARG A 102 11.94 4.13 0.03
C ARG A 102 13.13 3.26 -0.40
N VAL A 103 13.94 3.71 -1.35
CA VAL A 103 15.16 2.99 -1.79
C VAL A 103 16.14 2.84 -0.62
N LEU A 104 16.43 3.91 0.08
CA LEU A 104 17.37 3.91 1.21
C LEU A 104 16.86 3.05 2.38
N LEU A 105 15.57 3.13 2.69
CA LEU A 105 14.93 2.26 3.70
C LEU A 105 14.99 0.78 3.29
N PHE A 106 14.79 0.50 2.00
CA PHE A 106 14.90 -0.87 1.48
C PHE A 106 16.31 -1.41 1.61
N ALA A 107 17.32 -0.59 1.36
CA ALA A 107 18.74 -0.95 1.45
C ALA A 107 19.25 -1.06 2.89
N ALA A 108 18.62 -0.39 3.86
CA ALA A 108 18.95 -0.48 5.28
C ALA A 108 18.51 -1.79 5.94
N ARG A 109 17.56 -2.53 5.31
CA ARG A 109 17.04 -3.78 5.87
C ARG A 109 18.13 -4.86 5.95
N PRO A 110 18.05 -5.79 6.93
CA PRO A 110 19.08 -6.80 7.16
C PRO A 110 19.51 -7.57 5.91
N LEU A 111 18.60 -7.89 4.99
CA LEU A 111 18.91 -8.62 3.76
C LEU A 111 19.99 -7.92 2.90
N PHE A 112 19.93 -6.57 2.80
CA PHE A 112 20.83 -5.75 2.00
C PHE A 112 21.86 -5.00 2.85
N ASN A 113 21.92 -5.32 4.14
CA ASN A 113 22.81 -4.69 5.11
C ASN A 113 23.43 -5.75 6.03
N GLY A 114 24.34 -6.53 5.49
CA GLY A 114 25.10 -7.55 6.22
C GLY A 114 24.40 -8.91 6.37
N GLY A 115 23.20 -9.09 5.77
CA GLY A 115 22.50 -10.39 5.72
C GLY A 115 21.78 -10.80 7.01
N GLY A 116 21.75 -9.94 8.03
CA GLY A 116 21.15 -10.24 9.34
C GLY A 116 21.75 -11.48 10.01
N SER A 117 20.97 -12.15 10.84
CA SER A 117 21.38 -13.35 11.59
C SER A 117 21.75 -14.55 10.70
N ILE A 118 21.16 -14.65 9.50
CA ILE A 118 21.44 -15.74 8.55
C ILE A 118 22.66 -15.46 7.67
N GLY A 119 23.22 -14.24 7.69
CA GLY A 119 24.36 -13.85 6.89
C GLY A 119 24.16 -13.93 5.38
N TYR A 120 22.93 -13.68 4.89
CA TYR A 120 22.62 -13.80 3.46
C TYR A 120 23.54 -12.91 2.62
N GLY A 121 24.07 -13.48 1.51
CA GLY A 121 24.97 -12.79 0.59
C GLY A 121 26.42 -12.67 1.08
N ARG A 122 26.76 -13.07 2.31
CA ARG A 122 28.15 -13.12 2.77
C ARG A 122 28.94 -14.14 1.93
N GLY A 123 30.14 -13.69 1.49
CA GLY A 123 30.98 -14.53 0.62
C GLY A 123 30.55 -14.60 -0.85
N MET A 124 29.43 -14.01 -1.24
CA MET A 124 29.08 -13.86 -2.66
C MET A 124 29.97 -12.78 -3.28
N VAL A 125 30.71 -13.15 -4.32
CA VAL A 125 31.61 -12.25 -5.04
C VAL A 125 31.25 -12.19 -6.52
N ASN A 126 31.61 -11.14 -7.20
CA ASN A 126 31.56 -11.03 -8.65
C ASN A 126 32.78 -11.73 -9.30
N HIS A 127 32.89 -11.69 -10.64
CA HIS A 127 33.99 -12.33 -11.37
C HIS A 127 35.36 -11.75 -11.02
N GLU A 128 35.42 -10.50 -10.53
CA GLU A 128 36.65 -9.85 -10.08
C GLU A 128 36.99 -10.17 -8.60
N GLY A 129 36.17 -10.99 -7.95
CA GLY A 129 36.34 -11.34 -6.52
C GLY A 129 35.81 -10.27 -5.55
N LYS A 130 35.10 -9.24 -6.03
CA LYS A 130 34.53 -8.18 -5.22
C LYS A 130 33.22 -8.64 -4.54
N PRO A 131 33.04 -8.48 -3.23
CA PRO A 131 31.80 -8.81 -2.54
C PRO A 131 30.61 -8.02 -3.12
N ILE A 132 29.59 -8.72 -3.60
CA ILE A 132 28.38 -8.07 -4.16
C ILE A 132 27.36 -7.64 -3.10
N PHE A 133 27.39 -8.25 -1.91
CA PHE A 133 26.60 -7.83 -0.76
C PHE A 133 27.49 -7.25 0.33
N PRO A 134 26.99 -6.30 1.14
CA PRO A 134 27.69 -5.84 2.35
C PRO A 134 27.99 -7.02 3.29
N GLN A 135 29.23 -7.07 3.81
CA GLN A 135 29.69 -8.17 4.66
C GLN A 135 29.39 -7.95 6.16
N GLY A 136 28.93 -6.74 6.52
CA GLY A 136 28.54 -6.36 7.87
C GLY A 136 27.41 -5.34 7.86
N GLU A 137 26.77 -5.15 9.01
CA GLU A 137 25.72 -4.15 9.19
C GLU A 137 26.30 -2.74 9.29
N ASP A 138 25.73 -1.81 8.55
CA ASP A 138 25.98 -0.37 8.64
C ASP A 138 24.72 0.35 9.16
N LEU A 139 24.75 0.77 10.42
CA LEU A 139 23.64 1.49 11.06
C LEU A 139 23.39 2.87 10.44
N ASN A 140 24.38 3.47 9.77
CA ASN A 140 24.19 4.76 9.08
C ASN A 140 23.18 4.67 7.93
N LYS A 141 22.94 3.48 7.37
CA LYS A 141 21.90 3.29 6.35
C LYS A 141 20.51 3.64 6.88
N TRP A 142 20.21 3.36 8.13
CA TRP A 142 18.96 3.74 8.79
C TRP A 142 18.86 5.26 8.97
N THR A 143 19.95 5.90 9.38
CA THR A 143 20.03 7.36 9.52
C THR A 143 19.78 8.05 8.17
N LYS A 144 20.45 7.61 7.11
CA LYS A 144 20.26 8.14 5.76
C LYS A 144 18.81 7.97 5.27
N ALA A 145 18.17 6.84 5.58
CA ALA A 145 16.78 6.60 5.23
C ALA A 145 15.82 7.55 5.97
N ALA A 146 16.07 7.78 7.27
CA ALA A 146 15.29 8.73 8.08
C ALA A 146 15.47 10.18 7.60
N GLU A 147 16.67 10.60 7.29
CA GLU A 147 16.97 11.93 6.73
C GLU A 147 16.27 12.13 5.37
N ALA A 148 16.30 11.11 4.50
CA ALA A 148 15.61 11.17 3.22
C ALA A 148 14.09 11.27 3.37
N ALA A 149 13.50 10.58 4.35
CA ALA A 149 12.07 10.71 4.66
C ALA A 149 11.75 12.12 5.19
N LYS A 150 12.63 12.65 6.07
CA LYS A 150 12.49 14.03 6.59
C LYS A 150 12.49 15.07 5.47
N MET A 151 13.29 14.89 4.42
CA MET A 151 13.31 15.82 3.28
C MET A 151 11.94 15.95 2.60
N VAL A 152 11.12 14.90 2.59
CA VAL A 152 9.75 14.95 2.05
C VAL A 152 8.83 15.76 2.96
N ILE A 153 8.95 15.58 4.27
CA ILE A 153 8.19 16.34 5.28
C ILE A 153 8.56 17.82 5.19
N ASP A 154 9.85 18.14 5.10
CA ASP A 154 10.38 19.51 5.06
C ASP A 154 10.00 20.28 3.76
N LEU A 155 9.47 19.59 2.72
CA LEU A 155 8.91 20.28 1.57
C LEU A 155 7.68 21.10 1.91
N ASP A 156 6.95 20.73 2.97
CA ASP A 156 5.68 21.33 3.43
C ASP A 156 4.61 21.45 2.33
N VAL A 157 4.59 20.46 1.41
CA VAL A 157 3.64 20.38 0.31
C VAL A 157 2.52 19.40 0.63
N TYR A 158 2.85 18.32 1.33
CA TYR A 158 1.92 17.24 1.64
C TYR A 158 1.43 17.34 3.08
N LYS A 159 0.17 16.94 3.31
CA LYS A 159 -0.45 16.91 4.65
C LYS A 159 -1.23 15.62 4.80
N LEU A 160 -1.40 15.15 6.03
CA LEU A 160 -2.31 14.05 6.29
C LEU A 160 -3.73 14.49 5.93
N HIS A 161 -4.46 13.61 5.27
CA HIS A 161 -5.84 13.88 4.87
C HIS A 161 -6.79 13.75 6.06
N PHE A 162 -7.68 14.70 6.23
CA PHE A 162 -8.71 14.71 7.28
C PHE A 162 -10.07 15.01 6.69
N ASN A 163 -11.05 14.14 6.96
CA ASN A 163 -12.44 14.42 6.66
C ASN A 163 -12.92 15.68 7.39
N LYS A 164 -13.53 16.60 6.65
CA LYS A 164 -13.91 17.93 7.16
C LYS A 164 -15.37 18.02 7.59
N THR A 165 -16.19 17.04 7.22
CA THR A 165 -17.66 17.10 7.37
C THR A 165 -18.17 16.22 8.52
N GLU A 166 -17.48 15.12 8.81
CA GLU A 166 -17.88 14.20 9.88
C GLU A 166 -17.55 14.78 11.25
N THR A 167 -18.50 14.69 12.17
CA THR A 167 -18.38 15.19 13.54
C THR A 167 -18.09 14.12 14.57
N ASP A 168 -18.52 12.89 14.33
CA ASP A 168 -18.19 11.76 15.22
C ASP A 168 -16.70 11.43 15.08
N PRO A 169 -15.91 11.41 16.16
CA PRO A 169 -14.47 11.21 16.10
C PRO A 169 -14.03 9.89 15.46
N VAL A 170 -14.79 8.82 15.69
CA VAL A 170 -14.47 7.48 15.16
C VAL A 170 -14.77 7.43 13.66
N LEU A 171 -15.93 7.90 13.24
CA LEU A 171 -16.31 7.96 11.83
C LEU A 171 -15.41 8.94 11.07
N LYS A 172 -15.05 10.06 11.68
CA LYS A 172 -14.10 11.03 11.10
C LYS A 172 -12.74 10.38 10.82
N ALA A 173 -12.19 9.64 11.78
CA ALA A 173 -10.93 8.93 11.61
C ALA A 173 -11.03 7.86 10.50
N MET A 174 -12.12 7.10 10.47
CA MET A 174 -12.38 6.09 9.45
C MET A 174 -12.51 6.71 8.05
N ASN A 175 -13.28 7.79 7.93
CA ASN A 175 -13.51 8.48 6.66
C ASN A 175 -12.23 9.16 6.19
N SER A 176 -11.49 9.86 7.06
CA SER A 176 -10.18 10.43 6.72
C SER A 176 -9.25 9.39 6.09
N TYR A 177 -9.19 8.19 6.68
CA TYR A 177 -8.36 7.12 6.13
C TYR A 177 -8.91 6.55 4.81
N ARG A 178 -10.24 6.39 4.69
CA ARG A 178 -10.88 5.83 3.48
C ARG A 178 -10.75 6.78 2.29
N GLU A 179 -10.99 8.06 2.52
CA GLU A 179 -10.99 9.11 1.48
C GLU A 179 -9.64 9.23 0.77
N VAL A 180 -8.53 8.92 1.44
CA VAL A 180 -7.21 8.85 0.77
C VAL A 180 -7.26 7.93 -0.47
N PHE A 181 -8.12 6.92 -0.48
CA PHE A 181 -8.21 5.92 -1.54
C PHE A 181 -9.47 6.03 -2.40
N THR A 182 -10.47 6.78 -1.97
CA THR A 182 -11.74 6.92 -2.73
C THR A 182 -11.86 8.28 -3.42
N GLU A 183 -11.15 9.29 -2.97
CA GLU A 183 -11.02 10.56 -3.69
C GLU A 183 -10.05 10.44 -4.87
N LYS A 184 -10.33 11.20 -5.93
CA LYS A 184 -9.47 11.21 -7.12
C LYS A 184 -8.05 11.66 -6.80
N TRP A 185 -7.90 12.69 -5.95
CA TRP A 185 -6.64 13.21 -5.47
C TRP A 185 -6.86 13.99 -4.17
N ASN A 186 -5.89 13.93 -3.25
CA ASN A 186 -5.90 14.68 -2.00
C ASN A 186 -4.48 15.05 -1.57
N GLU A 187 -4.38 15.85 -0.52
CA GLU A 187 -3.14 16.44 -0.02
C GLU A 187 -2.12 15.45 0.55
N GLU A 188 -2.52 14.20 0.79
CA GLU A 188 -1.62 13.17 1.32
C GLU A 188 -0.90 12.39 0.22
N LEU A 189 -1.44 12.38 -1.00
CA LEU A 189 -0.94 11.57 -2.11
C LEU A 189 0.31 12.19 -2.74
N ILE A 190 1.37 11.40 -2.87
CA ILE A 190 2.63 11.79 -3.50
C ILE A 190 2.75 11.16 -4.89
N ILE A 191 2.57 9.84 -4.99
CA ILE A 191 2.50 9.12 -6.27
C ILE A 191 1.25 8.23 -6.20
N ALA A 192 0.34 8.44 -7.14
CA ALA A 192 -0.90 7.69 -7.19
C ALA A 192 -1.37 7.44 -8.61
N ARG A 193 -2.20 6.43 -8.78
CA ARG A 193 -2.93 6.14 -10.01
C ARG A 193 -4.43 6.13 -9.72
N TYR A 194 -5.15 7.01 -10.39
CA TYR A 194 -6.61 7.03 -10.33
C TYR A 194 -7.22 6.04 -11.31
N TYR A 195 -8.12 5.22 -10.81
CA TYR A 195 -8.96 4.31 -11.59
C TYR A 195 -10.37 4.87 -11.63
N LYS A 196 -10.75 5.43 -12.78
CA LYS A 196 -12.10 5.99 -12.99
C LYS A 196 -13.18 4.91 -12.93
N ASP A 197 -12.87 3.73 -13.42
CA ASP A 197 -13.71 2.55 -13.39
C ASP A 197 -13.14 1.55 -12.38
N GLY A 198 -13.87 1.39 -11.30
CA GLY A 198 -13.56 0.45 -10.23
C GLY A 198 -14.25 -0.90 -10.34
N GLU A 199 -14.97 -1.20 -11.43
CA GLU A 199 -15.79 -2.39 -11.56
C GLU A 199 -15.04 -3.68 -11.23
N VAL A 200 -13.91 -3.93 -11.89
CA VAL A 200 -13.14 -5.17 -11.71
C VAL A 200 -12.67 -5.33 -10.26
N TRP A 201 -12.24 -4.25 -9.62
CA TRP A 201 -11.83 -4.27 -8.21
C TRP A 201 -13.04 -4.53 -7.32
N ASN A 202 -14.10 -3.75 -7.49
CA ASN A 202 -15.27 -3.80 -6.62
C ASN A 202 -16.01 -5.14 -6.74
N GLN A 203 -16.15 -5.72 -7.91
CA GLN A 203 -16.69 -7.08 -8.08
C GLN A 203 -15.91 -8.11 -7.24
N ARG A 204 -14.59 -7.99 -7.16
CA ARG A 204 -13.73 -8.93 -6.42
C ARG A 204 -13.76 -8.73 -4.91
N VAL A 205 -14.09 -7.54 -4.42
CA VAL A 205 -14.18 -7.27 -2.97
C VAL A 205 -15.61 -7.36 -2.44
N VAL A 206 -16.64 -7.17 -3.28
CA VAL A 206 -18.03 -7.36 -2.85
C VAL A 206 -18.25 -8.82 -2.49
N PRO A 207 -18.82 -9.14 -1.31
CA PRO A 207 -19.13 -10.51 -0.94
C PRO A 207 -20.05 -11.19 -1.94
N PRO A 208 -19.86 -12.47 -2.24
CA PRO A 208 -20.72 -13.20 -3.17
C PRO A 208 -22.19 -13.08 -2.79
N ARG A 209 -23.04 -12.97 -3.80
CA ARG A 209 -24.51 -12.83 -3.69
C ARG A 209 -25.04 -11.60 -2.95
N VAL A 210 -24.16 -10.70 -2.54
CA VAL A 210 -24.59 -9.36 -2.11
C VAL A 210 -24.98 -8.58 -3.37
N PHE A 211 -26.27 -8.36 -3.54
CA PHE A 211 -26.87 -7.64 -4.69
C PHE A 211 -26.45 -8.15 -6.08
N GLY A 212 -26.24 -9.46 -6.20
CA GLY A 212 -26.22 -10.16 -7.49
C GLY A 212 -24.87 -10.33 -8.18
N VAL A 213 -23.86 -9.53 -7.89
CA VAL A 213 -22.63 -9.46 -8.72
C VAL A 213 -21.31 -9.56 -7.95
N GLY A 214 -21.35 -9.78 -6.65
CA GLY A 214 -20.14 -9.97 -5.84
C GLY A 214 -19.46 -11.31 -6.11
N LEU A 215 -18.13 -11.32 -6.19
CA LEU A 215 -17.31 -12.51 -6.42
C LEU A 215 -16.44 -12.89 -5.21
N GLY A 216 -16.19 -11.98 -4.26
CA GLY A 216 -15.46 -12.23 -2.99
C GLY A 216 -14.03 -12.78 -3.17
N GLY A 217 -13.38 -12.47 -4.30
CA GLY A 217 -12.09 -13.05 -4.67
C GLY A 217 -10.88 -12.41 -3.98
N TYR A 218 -10.95 -11.14 -3.61
CA TYR A 218 -9.86 -10.43 -2.96
C TYR A 218 -10.07 -10.40 -1.45
N THR A 219 -9.33 -11.25 -0.76
CA THR A 219 -9.47 -11.46 0.67
C THR A 219 -8.15 -11.14 1.40
N PRO A 220 -8.19 -10.47 2.56
CA PRO A 220 -7.00 -10.24 3.37
C PRO A 220 -6.49 -11.54 4.01
N THR A 221 -5.19 -11.60 4.22
CA THR A 221 -4.60 -12.66 5.06
C THR A 221 -4.89 -12.40 6.52
N MET A 222 -4.86 -13.43 7.37
CA MET A 222 -5.00 -13.27 8.82
C MET A 222 -3.91 -12.36 9.40
N LYS A 223 -2.68 -12.43 8.90
CA LYS A 223 -1.60 -11.51 9.29
C LYS A 223 -1.97 -10.03 9.10
N LEU A 224 -2.69 -9.69 8.03
CA LEU A 224 -3.14 -8.32 7.82
C LEU A 224 -4.27 -7.95 8.80
N VAL A 225 -5.20 -8.86 9.05
CA VAL A 225 -6.27 -8.67 10.05
C VAL A 225 -5.68 -8.43 11.45
N ASP A 226 -4.65 -9.19 11.81
CA ASP A 226 -3.95 -9.09 13.10
C ASP A 226 -3.06 -7.83 13.22
N ALA A 227 -2.64 -7.26 12.10
CA ALA A 227 -1.76 -6.09 12.06
C ALA A 227 -2.42 -4.75 12.46
N TYR A 228 -3.70 -4.74 12.80
CA TYR A 228 -4.37 -3.54 13.31
C TYR A 228 -4.35 -3.53 14.83
N PRO A 229 -3.97 -2.40 15.48
CA PRO A 229 -3.95 -2.30 16.93
C PRO A 229 -5.34 -2.25 17.54
N MET A 230 -5.39 -2.40 18.85
CA MET A 230 -6.59 -2.14 19.65
C MET A 230 -6.72 -0.62 19.88
N MET A 231 -7.92 -0.08 19.74
CA MET A 231 -8.18 1.37 19.85
C MET A 231 -7.85 1.91 21.25
N ALA A 232 -8.27 1.21 22.29
CA ALA A 232 -8.13 1.69 23.66
C ALA A 232 -6.68 1.68 24.17
N SER A 233 -5.90 0.67 23.81
CA SER A 233 -4.52 0.51 24.29
C SER A 233 -3.45 0.98 23.31
N GLY A 234 -3.79 1.15 22.02
CA GLY A 234 -2.82 1.37 20.94
C GLY A 234 -1.90 0.18 20.67
N ARG A 235 -2.09 -0.96 21.38
CA ARG A 235 -1.22 -2.13 21.28
C ARG A 235 -1.71 -3.08 20.19
N TYR A 236 -0.76 -3.74 19.55
CA TYR A 236 -1.08 -4.80 18.59
C TYR A 236 -1.53 -6.06 19.33
N PRO A 237 -2.67 -6.68 18.97
CA PRO A 237 -3.18 -7.87 19.63
C PRO A 237 -2.27 -9.08 19.42
N VAL A 238 -1.63 -9.19 18.25
CA VAL A 238 -0.73 -10.29 17.89
C VAL A 238 0.68 -9.77 17.74
N THR A 239 1.61 -10.29 18.55
CA THR A 239 3.02 -9.89 18.57
C THR A 239 3.93 -10.82 17.79
N GLY A 240 3.42 -11.97 17.35
CA GLY A 240 4.15 -12.97 16.60
C GLY A 240 3.31 -14.22 16.39
N TYR A 241 3.94 -15.25 15.82
CA TYR A 241 3.32 -16.56 15.59
C TYR A 241 4.25 -17.66 16.09
N LYS A 242 3.68 -18.69 16.69
CA LYS A 242 4.40 -19.91 17.07
C LYS A 242 4.76 -20.74 15.84
N ALA A 243 5.57 -21.78 16.02
CA ALA A 243 5.97 -22.66 14.94
C ALA A 243 4.78 -23.39 14.27
N ASP A 244 3.70 -23.64 15.01
CA ASP A 244 2.45 -24.22 14.51
C ASP A 244 1.53 -23.22 13.80
N GLY A 245 1.95 -21.95 13.70
CA GLY A 245 1.19 -20.88 13.08
C GLY A 245 0.16 -20.21 14.01
N SER A 246 0.02 -20.65 15.27
CA SER A 246 -0.87 -20.00 16.22
C SER A 246 -0.35 -18.63 16.66
N PRO A 247 -1.24 -17.61 16.82
CA PRO A 247 -0.82 -16.27 17.21
C PRO A 247 -0.33 -16.22 18.66
N ILE A 248 0.67 -15.35 18.90
CA ILE A 248 1.12 -14.96 20.23
C ILE A 248 0.37 -13.70 20.60
N ILE A 249 -0.57 -13.81 21.54
CA ILE A 249 -1.43 -12.71 21.95
C ILE A 249 -0.72 -11.85 23.01
N ASP A 250 -0.86 -10.52 22.88
CA ASP A 250 -0.46 -9.57 23.91
C ASP A 250 -1.61 -9.40 24.91
N ASP A 251 -1.49 -9.99 26.09
CA ASP A 251 -2.51 -9.94 27.15
C ASP A 251 -2.83 -8.50 27.62
N LYS A 252 -1.92 -7.55 27.39
CA LYS A 252 -2.12 -6.14 27.74
C LYS A 252 -2.80 -5.34 26.62
N SER A 253 -3.08 -5.95 25.48
CA SER A 253 -3.75 -5.28 24.37
C SER A 253 -5.23 -5.01 24.61
N GLY A 254 -5.89 -5.81 25.44
CA GLY A 254 -7.35 -5.81 25.61
C GLY A 254 -8.08 -6.60 24.51
N TYR A 255 -7.35 -7.45 23.76
CA TYR A 255 -7.91 -8.28 22.71
C TYR A 255 -8.57 -9.54 23.28
N GLU A 256 -9.80 -9.78 22.87
CA GLU A 256 -10.54 -10.99 23.22
C GLU A 256 -10.47 -12.01 22.09
N ALA A 257 -9.62 -13.03 22.23
CA ALA A 257 -9.35 -14.00 21.17
C ALA A 257 -10.50 -14.99 20.90
N ASN A 258 -11.44 -15.14 21.81
CA ASN A 258 -12.48 -16.18 21.76
C ASN A 258 -13.86 -15.64 22.10
N GLY A 259 -14.89 -16.40 21.70
CA GLY A 259 -16.28 -16.11 22.03
C GLY A 259 -16.97 -15.14 21.08
N PHE A 260 -18.24 -14.92 21.36
CA PHE A 260 -19.11 -14.05 20.55
C PHE A 260 -19.87 -13.08 21.45
N THR A 261 -20.17 -11.92 20.89
CA THR A 261 -21.08 -10.93 21.50
C THR A 261 -22.27 -10.73 20.57
N ASP A 262 -23.48 -10.85 21.14
CA ASP A 262 -24.72 -10.52 20.44
C ASP A 262 -25.05 -9.03 20.62
N GLY A 263 -25.66 -8.41 19.61
CA GLY A 263 -26.10 -7.04 19.67
C GLY A 263 -24.97 -5.99 19.66
N TRP A 264 -23.75 -6.38 19.25
CA TRP A 264 -22.65 -5.42 19.13
C TRP A 264 -22.91 -4.42 17.99
N LEU A 265 -22.66 -3.13 18.26
CA LEU A 265 -22.86 -2.06 17.32
C LEU A 265 -21.56 -1.76 16.57
N HIS A 266 -21.55 -2.04 15.27
CA HIS A 266 -20.43 -1.67 14.41
C HIS A 266 -20.35 -0.13 14.27
N PRO A 267 -19.16 0.49 14.24
CA PRO A 267 -19.02 1.95 14.15
C PRO A 267 -19.81 2.61 13.02
N THR A 268 -19.98 1.93 11.87
CA THR A 268 -20.72 2.46 10.70
C THR A 268 -22.20 2.08 10.67
N HIS A 269 -22.65 1.14 11.52
CA HIS A 269 -24.03 0.62 11.56
C HIS A 269 -24.54 0.60 13.00
N ARG A 270 -24.56 1.76 13.65
CA ARG A 270 -24.88 1.90 15.09
C ARG A 270 -26.37 1.69 15.43
N ASP A 271 -27.21 1.57 14.45
CA ASP A 271 -28.66 1.33 14.60
C ASP A 271 -29.03 -0.14 14.59
N LYS A 272 -28.09 -1.03 14.23
CA LYS A 272 -28.34 -2.47 14.14
C LYS A 272 -27.25 -3.27 14.85
N GLY A 273 -27.63 -3.96 15.91
CA GLY A 273 -26.74 -4.90 16.58
C GLY A 273 -26.49 -6.13 15.71
N ILE A 274 -25.24 -6.58 15.69
CA ILE A 274 -24.82 -7.81 15.00
C ILE A 274 -24.24 -8.80 15.99
N LYS A 275 -24.30 -10.09 15.65
CA LYS A 275 -23.52 -11.11 16.35
C LYS A 275 -22.11 -11.12 15.80
N VAL A 276 -21.12 -10.83 16.63
CA VAL A 276 -19.74 -10.69 16.23
C VAL A 276 -18.82 -11.58 17.05
N HIS A 277 -17.78 -12.13 16.42
CA HIS A 277 -16.68 -12.76 17.15
C HIS A 277 -15.89 -11.69 17.91
N ASN A 278 -15.55 -11.95 19.16
CA ASN A 278 -14.96 -10.94 20.06
C ASN A 278 -13.66 -10.32 19.54
N SER A 279 -12.89 -11.08 18.78
CA SER A 279 -11.65 -10.61 18.15
C SER A 279 -11.83 -9.42 17.17
N MET A 280 -13.06 -9.14 16.75
CA MET A 280 -13.36 -8.00 15.86
C MET A 280 -13.70 -6.72 16.62
N LYS A 281 -13.91 -6.80 17.94
CA LYS A 281 -14.30 -5.66 18.76
C LYS A 281 -13.09 -4.81 19.16
N GLY A 282 -13.33 -3.53 19.43
CA GLY A 282 -12.34 -2.61 20.00
C GLY A 282 -11.11 -2.35 19.14
N ARG A 283 -11.16 -2.65 17.86
CA ARG A 283 -10.05 -2.45 16.90
C ARG A 283 -9.95 -0.97 16.50
N ASP A 284 -8.77 -0.59 16.05
CA ASP A 284 -8.50 0.72 15.45
C ASP A 284 -9.48 1.06 14.31
N GLY A 285 -9.83 2.33 14.13
CA GLY A 285 -10.77 2.76 13.09
C GLY A 285 -10.36 2.35 11.67
N ARG A 286 -9.05 2.25 11.41
CA ARG A 286 -8.52 1.78 10.10
C ARG A 286 -8.87 0.31 9.83
N PHE A 287 -9.02 -0.51 10.86
CA PHE A 287 -9.51 -1.88 10.72
C PHE A 287 -10.93 -1.87 10.15
N TYR A 288 -11.84 -1.14 10.76
CA TYR A 288 -13.24 -1.05 10.32
C TYR A 288 -13.40 -0.35 8.95
N ALA A 289 -12.47 0.53 8.59
CA ALA A 289 -12.44 1.14 7.27
C ALA A 289 -11.91 0.21 6.15
N SER A 290 -11.17 -0.84 6.52
CA SER A 290 -10.44 -1.69 5.58
C SER A 290 -10.96 -3.11 5.46
N ILE A 291 -11.53 -3.66 6.54
CA ILE A 291 -11.86 -5.08 6.69
C ILE A 291 -13.35 -5.27 6.92
N PHE A 292 -13.97 -6.02 6.04
CA PHE A 292 -15.31 -6.53 6.22
C PHE A 292 -15.26 -7.97 6.71
N PHE A 293 -15.99 -8.28 7.76
CA PHE A 293 -15.98 -9.58 8.42
C PHE A 293 -17.38 -10.17 8.57
N ASN A 294 -17.46 -11.43 8.93
CA ASN A 294 -18.70 -12.19 9.08
C ASN A 294 -19.70 -11.51 10.03
N GLY A 295 -20.93 -11.40 9.59
CA GLY A 295 -22.04 -10.81 10.35
C GLY A 295 -22.26 -9.32 10.13
N MET A 296 -21.39 -8.62 9.41
CA MET A 296 -21.60 -7.22 9.06
C MET A 296 -22.70 -7.05 8.01
N TYR A 297 -23.30 -5.87 7.99
CA TYR A 297 -24.12 -5.42 6.85
C TYR A 297 -23.20 -4.84 5.78
N TRP A 298 -23.46 -5.17 4.51
CA TRP A 298 -22.72 -4.55 3.41
C TRP A 298 -23.06 -3.07 3.29
N ILE A 299 -22.11 -2.29 2.86
CA ILE A 299 -22.27 -0.86 2.58
C ILE A 299 -23.44 -0.65 1.63
N HIS A 300 -24.39 0.21 2.02
CA HIS A 300 -25.57 0.50 1.22
C HIS A 300 -25.87 2.00 1.13
N PRO A 301 -26.05 2.56 -0.08
CA PRO A 301 -26.18 3.99 -0.29
C PRO A 301 -27.53 4.59 0.07
N ASP A 302 -28.63 3.85 -0.06
CA ASP A 302 -29.97 4.43 0.08
C ASP A 302 -30.64 4.25 1.46
N GLY A 303 -29.91 3.69 2.42
CA GLY A 303 -30.38 3.56 3.81
C GLY A 303 -31.69 2.80 4.00
N THR A 304 -32.25 2.18 2.95
CA THR A 304 -33.48 1.38 3.07
C THR A 304 -33.18 0.08 3.79
N LYS A 305 -33.52 0.07 5.07
CA LYS A 305 -33.04 -0.86 6.10
C LYS A 305 -33.63 -2.25 6.02
N GLU A 306 -34.69 -2.46 5.26
CA GLU A 306 -35.52 -3.65 5.34
C GLU A 306 -35.00 -4.83 4.50
N GLN A 307 -34.04 -4.61 3.60
CA GLN A 307 -33.53 -5.64 2.70
C GLN A 307 -32.21 -6.27 3.09
N TYR A 308 -31.65 -5.92 4.25
CA TYR A 308 -30.30 -6.33 4.65
C TYR A 308 -30.30 -7.37 5.75
N ALA A 309 -30.07 -8.61 5.37
CA ALA A 309 -29.52 -9.60 6.29
C ALA A 309 -28.03 -9.37 6.49
N PRO A 310 -27.45 -9.67 7.65
CA PRO A 310 -26.01 -9.70 7.82
C PRO A 310 -25.36 -10.64 6.80
N VAL A 311 -24.25 -10.23 6.23
CA VAL A 311 -23.48 -11.07 5.29
C VAL A 311 -22.72 -12.12 6.11
N THR A 312 -22.94 -13.40 5.79
CA THR A 312 -22.36 -14.50 6.56
C THR A 312 -21.55 -15.45 5.68
N PHE A 313 -20.37 -15.85 6.17
CA PHE A 313 -19.37 -16.63 5.42
C PHE A 313 -19.27 -18.09 5.89
N PHE A 314 -19.90 -18.45 7.02
CA PHE A 314 -19.91 -19.83 7.50
C PHE A 314 -20.72 -20.76 6.60
N THR A 315 -20.52 -22.05 6.71
CA THR A 315 -21.25 -23.05 5.92
C THR A 315 -22.77 -22.89 6.06
N GLY A 316 -23.47 -22.70 4.95
CA GLY A 316 -24.88 -22.37 4.93
C GLY A 316 -25.21 -20.88 5.08
N GLY A 317 -24.23 -20.03 5.29
CA GLY A 317 -24.38 -18.57 5.32
C GLY A 317 -24.63 -17.96 3.95
N THR A 318 -25.06 -16.70 3.92
CA THR A 318 -25.52 -16.00 2.70
C THR A 318 -24.47 -15.90 1.58
N SER A 319 -23.19 -15.88 1.94
CA SER A 319 -22.04 -15.78 1.00
C SER A 319 -21.08 -16.96 1.15
N SER A 320 -21.59 -18.14 1.45
CA SER A 320 -20.81 -19.34 1.70
C SER A 320 -20.55 -20.18 0.46
N TYR A 321 -19.59 -21.10 0.55
CA TYR A 321 -19.30 -22.12 -0.47
C TYR A 321 -20.53 -22.93 -0.92
N ALA A 322 -21.47 -23.19 -0.01
CA ALA A 322 -22.68 -23.95 -0.31
C ALA A 322 -23.56 -23.27 -1.37
N HIS A 323 -23.44 -21.97 -1.56
CA HIS A 323 -24.18 -21.22 -2.57
C HIS A 323 -23.43 -21.07 -3.90
N SER A 324 -22.08 -21.10 -3.88
CA SER A 324 -21.26 -21.03 -5.09
C SER A 324 -19.89 -21.64 -4.80
N SER A 325 -19.55 -22.69 -5.52
CA SER A 325 -18.24 -23.35 -5.37
C SER A 325 -17.08 -22.55 -5.99
N GLY A 326 -17.38 -21.60 -6.88
CA GLY A 326 -16.40 -20.71 -7.51
C GLY A 326 -16.20 -19.40 -6.77
N ASP A 327 -17.29 -18.81 -6.32
CA ASP A 327 -17.33 -17.47 -5.74
C ASP A 327 -17.72 -17.54 -4.26
N TYR A 328 -16.73 -17.55 -3.38
CA TYR A 328 -16.93 -17.50 -1.93
C TYR A 328 -15.74 -16.83 -1.24
N VAL A 329 -15.96 -16.34 -0.03
CA VAL A 329 -14.95 -15.67 0.77
C VAL A 329 -14.06 -16.71 1.46
N LYS A 330 -12.85 -16.90 0.97
CA LYS A 330 -11.95 -18.01 1.37
C LYS A 330 -11.33 -17.83 2.76
N THR A 331 -11.12 -16.59 3.22
CA THR A 331 -10.46 -16.30 4.51
C THR A 331 -11.44 -15.86 5.60
N GLY A 332 -12.73 -15.71 5.28
CA GLY A 332 -13.73 -15.14 6.19
C GLY A 332 -13.71 -13.59 6.27
N PHE A 333 -12.93 -12.95 5.42
CA PHE A 333 -12.79 -11.50 5.35
C PHE A 333 -12.75 -11.03 3.89
N VAL A 334 -13.23 -9.80 3.63
CA VAL A 334 -13.01 -9.09 2.37
C VAL A 334 -12.49 -7.68 2.64
N PHE A 335 -11.91 -7.07 1.61
CA PHE A 335 -11.45 -5.69 1.70
C PHE A 335 -12.57 -4.69 1.46
N THR A 336 -12.53 -3.57 2.21
CA THR A 336 -13.36 -2.39 1.94
C THR A 336 -12.54 -1.12 1.70
N LYS A 337 -11.22 -1.20 1.82
CA LYS A 337 -10.30 -0.06 1.81
C LYS A 337 -10.43 0.84 0.57
N PHE A 338 -10.59 0.25 -0.61
CA PHE A 338 -10.71 0.95 -1.89
C PHE A 338 -12.15 0.99 -2.41
N THR A 339 -13.11 0.71 -1.55
CA THR A 339 -14.52 0.66 -1.93
C THR A 339 -15.20 1.95 -1.53
N ASP A 340 -15.75 2.66 -2.50
CA ASP A 340 -16.60 3.82 -2.25
C ASP A 340 -17.87 3.35 -1.52
N PRO A 341 -18.20 3.92 -0.34
CA PRO A 341 -19.42 3.56 0.39
C PRO A 341 -20.71 3.86 -0.38
N ASN A 342 -20.65 4.66 -1.43
CA ASN A 342 -21.79 5.05 -2.24
C ASN A 342 -22.03 4.15 -3.47
N ILE A 343 -21.26 3.07 -3.64
CA ILE A 343 -21.52 2.13 -4.74
C ILE A 343 -22.86 1.43 -4.55
N ASP A 344 -23.59 1.27 -5.63
CA ASP A 344 -24.79 0.42 -5.67
C ASP A 344 -24.65 -0.65 -6.76
N THR A 345 -24.25 -1.85 -6.33
CA THR A 345 -24.04 -2.97 -7.23
C THR A 345 -25.31 -3.44 -7.93
N ARG A 346 -26.51 -3.16 -7.37
CA ARG A 346 -27.81 -3.48 -8.01
C ARG A 346 -28.06 -2.60 -9.23
N LYS A 347 -27.54 -1.37 -9.21
CA LYS A 347 -27.63 -0.40 -10.32
C LYS A 347 -26.41 -0.44 -11.22
N ASN A 348 -25.52 -1.41 -11.04
CA ASN A 348 -24.25 -1.52 -11.77
C ASN A 348 -23.37 -0.25 -11.65
N THR A 349 -23.36 0.38 -10.48
CA THR A 349 -22.52 1.54 -10.18
C THR A 349 -21.32 1.10 -9.36
N TRP A 350 -20.13 1.30 -9.90
CA TRP A 350 -18.89 0.70 -9.38
C TRP A 350 -17.90 1.72 -8.83
N GLY A 351 -18.23 2.91 -8.62
CA GLY A 351 -17.33 3.89 -8.07
C GLY A 351 -15.94 3.94 -8.72
N SER A 352 -15.13 4.81 -8.24
CA SER A 352 -13.72 4.95 -8.62
C SER A 352 -12.83 4.78 -7.40
N PHE A 353 -11.52 4.57 -7.62
CA PHE A 353 -10.58 4.53 -6.53
C PHE A 353 -9.19 5.03 -6.96
N THR A 354 -8.40 5.45 -5.99
CA THR A 354 -7.03 5.89 -6.17
C THR A 354 -6.06 4.90 -5.54
N TRP A 355 -5.20 4.30 -6.36
CA TRP A 355 -4.13 3.45 -5.88
C TRP A 355 -2.92 4.32 -5.51
N SER A 356 -2.65 4.42 -4.22
CA SER A 356 -1.50 5.16 -3.71
C SER A 356 -0.23 4.29 -3.78
N TYR A 357 0.73 4.68 -4.62
CA TYR A 357 2.07 4.10 -4.63
C TYR A 357 2.94 4.69 -3.54
N LEU A 358 2.75 5.97 -3.24
CA LEU A 358 3.44 6.70 -2.19
C LEU A 358 2.54 7.80 -1.64
N ARG A 359 2.47 7.91 -0.32
CA ARG A 359 1.75 8.95 0.43
C ARG A 359 2.57 9.40 1.62
N LEU A 360 2.21 10.51 2.23
CA LEU A 360 2.96 11.11 3.35
C LEU A 360 2.98 10.20 4.59
N ALA A 361 1.87 9.52 4.93
CA ALA A 361 1.76 8.65 6.11
C ALA A 361 2.49 7.31 5.95
#